data_86dd9a3eb043c6a8efa1c2d0f4a35ac2
#
_entry.id   86dd9a3eb043c6a8efa1c2d0f4a35ac2
#
_cell.length_a   1.000
_cell.length_b   1.000
_cell.length_c   1.000
_cell.angle_alpha   90.00
_cell.angle_beta   90.00
_cell.angle_gamma   90.00
#
_symmetry.space_group_name_H-M   'P 1'
#
loop_
_entity.id
_entity.type
_entity.pdbx_description
1 polymer ?
#
loop_
_entity_poly.entity_id
_entity_poly.type
_entity_poly.pdbx_seq_one_letter_code
_entity_poly.pdbx_strand_id
1 'polypeptide(L)'
;MDPVEALDRIAFLLERDQAPTYRVRAFRTAEAVLAALPEGEVEERVAAGSLESLKGVGPKTAQVVREALAGQVPGYLEKLEQAAGAPLAQGGEGLRALLRGDCHLHSDWSDGGSPIEEMGRTAARLGHDWAVLTDHSPRLTVARGLSPDRLREQLAVVAELNRRWAPFRLLTGIECDILDDGSLDQEPELLERLDVVVVSVHSKLRMDARPMTRRMVAAVRNPLADVLGHCTGRLITGRGRPESEFDADAVFGACAESGTAVEINSRPERLDPPRRLLRRAVDAGVLFSVDTDAHAPGQLDWQIHGCARAEECGVPAERVITTWTADELLSWTRDRTTPARVSGA
;
A
#
# COMPACT_ATOMS: atom_id res chain seq x y z
N MET A 1 13.40 26.74 -4.38
CA MET A 1 12.84 25.36 -4.35
C MET A 1 12.82 24.86 -5.78
N ASP A 2 13.17 23.62 -6.02
CA ASP A 2 13.04 23.01 -7.34
C ASP A 2 11.56 22.95 -7.75
N PRO A 3 11.19 23.38 -8.99
CA PRO A 3 9.80 23.36 -9.44
C PRO A 3 9.19 21.95 -9.51
N VAL A 4 9.98 20.92 -9.86
CA VAL A 4 9.52 19.54 -9.95
C VAL A 4 9.22 19.03 -8.53
N GLU A 5 10.12 19.29 -7.58
CA GLU A 5 9.90 18.97 -6.16
C GLU A 5 8.66 19.66 -5.59
N ALA A 6 8.41 20.93 -5.97
CA ALA A 6 7.22 21.66 -5.52
C ALA A 6 5.92 21.01 -6.04
N LEU A 7 5.90 20.56 -7.31
CA LEU A 7 4.76 19.89 -7.91
C LEU A 7 4.55 18.48 -7.29
N ASP A 8 5.62 17.71 -7.08
CA ASP A 8 5.60 16.41 -6.38
C ASP A 8 5.01 16.56 -4.99
N ARG A 9 5.53 17.52 -4.22
CA ARG A 9 5.06 17.74 -2.85
C ARG A 9 3.58 18.15 -2.79
N ILE A 10 3.12 18.97 -3.72
CA ILE A 10 1.70 19.34 -3.83
C ILE A 10 0.86 18.10 -4.16
N ALA A 11 1.28 17.28 -5.13
CA ALA A 11 0.58 16.07 -5.49
C ALA A 11 0.49 15.11 -4.31
N PHE A 12 1.61 14.88 -3.59
CA PHE A 12 1.66 14.07 -2.37
C PHE A 12 0.64 14.55 -1.32
N LEU A 13 0.60 15.85 -1.02
CA LEU A 13 -0.34 16.38 -0.03
C LEU A 13 -1.81 16.24 -0.47
N LEU A 14 -2.09 16.41 -1.77
CA LEU A 14 -3.43 16.20 -2.32
C LEU A 14 -3.87 14.74 -2.25
N GLU A 15 -2.96 13.79 -2.49
CA GLU A 15 -3.21 12.34 -2.38
C GLU A 15 -3.47 11.95 -0.92
N ARG A 16 -2.63 12.44 0.00
CA ARG A 16 -2.76 12.26 1.44
C ARG A 16 -4.11 12.74 1.97
N ASP A 17 -4.60 13.88 1.45
CA ASP A 17 -5.87 14.53 1.84
C ASP A 17 -7.08 14.03 1.02
N GLN A 18 -6.92 12.94 0.26
CA GLN A 18 -7.97 12.36 -0.59
C GLN A 18 -8.63 13.37 -1.52
N ALA A 19 -7.87 14.31 -2.04
CA ALA A 19 -8.36 15.30 -2.98
C ALA A 19 -8.89 14.65 -4.26
N PRO A 20 -9.85 15.28 -4.97
CA PRO A 20 -10.38 14.73 -6.23
C PRO A 20 -9.27 14.39 -7.22
N THR A 21 -9.33 13.21 -7.82
CA THR A 21 -8.30 12.63 -8.70
C THR A 21 -7.86 13.57 -9.83
N TYR A 22 -8.76 14.39 -10.37
CA TYR A 22 -8.39 15.35 -11.43
C TYR A 22 -7.42 16.44 -10.94
N ARG A 23 -7.50 16.82 -9.65
CA ARG A 23 -6.55 17.78 -9.05
C ARG A 23 -5.17 17.18 -8.91
N VAL A 24 -5.08 15.97 -8.33
CA VAL A 24 -3.84 15.21 -8.20
C VAL A 24 -3.19 15.02 -9.57
N ARG A 25 -3.95 14.50 -10.53
CA ARG A 25 -3.45 14.24 -11.90
C ARG A 25 -2.87 15.49 -12.58
N ALA A 26 -3.45 16.66 -12.34
CA ALA A 26 -2.93 17.90 -12.91
C ALA A 26 -1.48 18.19 -12.43
N PHE A 27 -1.18 17.96 -11.16
CA PHE A 27 0.16 18.18 -10.61
C PHE A 27 1.12 17.04 -11.00
N ARG A 28 0.70 15.77 -10.92
CA ARG A 28 1.51 14.63 -11.38
C ARG A 28 1.87 14.72 -12.86
N THR A 29 0.92 15.13 -13.70
CA THR A 29 1.20 15.31 -15.13
C THR A 29 2.19 16.45 -15.38
N ALA A 30 2.01 17.58 -14.71
CA ALA A 30 2.94 18.73 -14.85
C ALA A 30 4.34 18.37 -14.34
N GLU A 31 4.44 17.70 -13.20
CA GLU A 31 5.69 17.19 -12.65
C GLU A 31 6.43 16.30 -13.69
N ALA A 32 5.77 15.26 -14.20
CA ALA A 32 6.35 14.34 -15.16
C ALA A 32 6.78 15.05 -16.47
N VAL A 33 6.00 16.02 -16.93
CA VAL A 33 6.35 16.81 -18.12
C VAL A 33 7.60 17.64 -17.88
N LEU A 34 7.70 18.32 -16.74
CA LEU A 34 8.86 19.14 -16.42
C LEU A 34 10.12 18.31 -16.15
N ALA A 35 9.99 17.18 -15.44
CA ALA A 35 11.10 16.29 -15.16
C ALA A 35 11.72 15.66 -16.43
N ALA A 36 10.95 15.59 -17.52
CA ALA A 36 11.41 15.07 -18.81
C ALA A 36 12.08 16.12 -19.72
N LEU A 37 12.04 17.42 -19.34
CA LEU A 37 12.65 18.48 -20.13
C LEU A 37 14.17 18.50 -19.94
N PRO A 38 14.93 18.93 -20.97
CA PRO A 38 16.35 19.25 -20.83
C PRO A 38 16.63 20.26 -19.74
N GLU A 39 17.82 20.19 -19.16
CA GLU A 39 18.29 21.18 -18.17
C GLU A 39 18.23 22.59 -18.73
N GLY A 40 17.67 23.53 -17.96
CA GLY A 40 17.51 24.94 -18.32
C GLY A 40 16.26 25.26 -19.17
N GLU A 41 15.58 24.27 -19.75
CA GLU A 41 14.40 24.53 -20.61
C GLU A 41 13.20 25.08 -19.82
N VAL A 42 13.05 24.68 -18.56
CA VAL A 42 11.96 25.21 -17.69
C VAL A 42 12.13 26.70 -17.50
N GLU A 43 13.33 27.15 -17.17
CA GLU A 43 13.70 28.56 -16.97
C GLU A 43 13.50 29.38 -18.24
N GLU A 44 13.95 28.85 -19.40
CA GLU A 44 13.77 29.48 -20.71
C GLU A 44 12.29 29.68 -21.04
N ARG A 45 11.45 28.65 -20.79
CA ARG A 45 10.01 28.74 -21.04
C ARG A 45 9.30 29.71 -20.11
N VAL A 46 9.73 29.78 -18.84
CA VAL A 46 9.21 30.78 -17.90
C VAL A 46 9.56 32.19 -18.36
N ALA A 47 10.81 32.41 -18.77
CA ALA A 47 11.27 33.71 -19.29
C ALA A 47 10.51 34.13 -20.57
N ALA A 48 10.24 33.16 -21.45
CA ALA A 48 9.50 33.40 -22.70
C ALA A 48 7.96 33.46 -22.50
N GLY A 49 7.45 33.22 -21.29
CA GLY A 49 6.01 33.15 -21.04
C GLY A 49 5.29 31.97 -21.74
N SER A 50 6.03 30.92 -22.14
CA SER A 50 5.54 29.81 -22.98
C SER A 50 5.31 28.50 -22.20
N LEU A 51 5.41 28.51 -20.87
CA LEU A 51 5.29 27.30 -20.04
C LEU A 51 3.94 26.57 -20.24
N GLU A 52 2.85 27.34 -20.36
CA GLU A 52 1.50 26.80 -20.55
C GLU A 52 1.24 26.24 -21.96
N SER A 53 2.18 26.41 -22.91
CA SER A 53 2.13 25.72 -24.20
C SER A 53 2.49 24.24 -24.11
N LEU A 54 3.10 23.82 -23.01
CA LEU A 54 3.40 22.41 -22.75
C LEU A 54 2.09 21.66 -22.43
N LYS A 55 1.84 20.61 -23.18
CA LYS A 55 0.68 19.73 -22.93
C LYS A 55 0.82 19.12 -21.52
N GLY A 56 -0.15 19.35 -20.65
CA GLY A 56 -0.14 18.88 -19.27
C GLY A 56 0.23 19.93 -18.24
N VAL A 57 0.67 21.13 -18.67
CA VAL A 57 0.93 22.27 -17.81
C VAL A 57 -0.20 23.30 -17.97
N GLY A 58 -0.98 23.48 -16.92
CA GLY A 58 -2.08 24.46 -16.87
C GLY A 58 -1.71 25.72 -16.07
N PRO A 59 -2.59 26.75 -16.05
CA PRO A 59 -2.31 28.01 -15.36
C PRO A 59 -1.90 27.86 -13.90
N LYS A 60 -2.53 26.91 -13.16
CA LYS A 60 -2.25 26.68 -11.73
C LYS A 60 -0.87 26.05 -11.52
N THR A 61 -0.51 25.03 -12.28
CA THR A 61 0.79 24.38 -12.20
C THR A 61 1.90 25.30 -12.70
N ALA A 62 1.66 26.04 -13.78
CA ALA A 62 2.59 27.07 -14.26
C ALA A 62 2.84 28.19 -13.23
N GLN A 63 1.83 28.58 -12.45
CA GLN A 63 2.01 29.54 -11.36
C GLN A 63 2.94 28.99 -10.28
N VAL A 64 2.74 27.72 -9.86
CA VAL A 64 3.62 27.05 -8.88
C VAL A 64 5.07 27.04 -9.37
N VAL A 65 5.29 26.70 -10.64
CA VAL A 65 6.63 26.67 -11.26
C VAL A 65 7.29 28.07 -11.24
N ARG A 66 6.55 29.11 -11.63
CA ARG A 66 7.06 30.49 -11.60
C ARG A 66 7.45 30.95 -10.20
N GLU A 67 6.59 30.67 -9.21
CA GLU A 67 6.85 31.02 -7.81
C GLU A 67 8.07 30.27 -7.26
N ALA A 68 8.20 28.98 -7.56
CA ALA A 68 9.33 28.17 -7.14
C ALA A 68 10.66 28.66 -7.74
N LEU A 69 10.71 28.96 -9.06
CA LEU A 69 11.89 29.53 -9.73
C LEU A 69 12.25 30.92 -9.23
N ALA A 70 11.26 31.72 -8.79
CA ALA A 70 11.52 33.03 -8.15
C ALA A 70 12.10 32.88 -6.73
N GLY A 71 12.39 31.65 -6.26
CA GLY A 71 12.92 31.40 -4.91
C GLY A 71 11.88 31.50 -3.79
N GLN A 72 10.60 31.55 -4.15
CA GLN A 72 9.50 31.61 -3.19
C GLN A 72 8.98 30.19 -2.88
N VAL A 73 8.38 30.02 -1.70
CA VAL A 73 7.50 28.88 -1.45
C VAL A 73 6.18 29.13 -2.21
N PRO A 74 5.78 28.24 -3.14
CA PRO A 74 4.53 28.46 -3.86
C PRO A 74 3.34 28.60 -2.91
N GLY A 75 2.55 29.66 -3.08
CA GLY A 75 1.44 29.96 -2.16
C GLY A 75 0.36 28.85 -2.13
N TYR A 76 0.27 28.01 -3.16
CA TYR A 76 -0.59 26.84 -3.14
C TYR A 76 -0.01 25.72 -2.27
N LEU A 77 1.31 25.50 -2.32
CA LEU A 77 2.01 24.54 -1.47
C LEU A 77 1.93 24.97 0.00
N GLU A 78 2.20 26.24 0.30
CA GLU A 78 2.14 26.77 1.66
C GLU A 78 0.78 26.51 2.33
N LYS A 79 -0.32 26.70 1.62
CA LYS A 79 -1.67 26.43 2.12
C LYS A 79 -1.90 24.94 2.42
N LEU A 80 -1.38 24.04 1.57
CA LEU A 80 -1.48 22.60 1.78
C LEU A 80 -0.63 22.14 2.97
N GLU A 81 0.59 22.68 3.12
CA GLU A 81 1.46 22.39 4.27
C GLU A 81 0.85 22.85 5.59
N GLN A 82 0.24 24.04 5.61
CA GLN A 82 -0.49 24.53 6.78
C GLN A 82 -1.65 23.60 7.16
N ALA A 83 -2.42 23.14 6.17
CA ALA A 83 -3.50 22.18 6.40
C ALA A 83 -2.98 20.81 6.86
N ALA A 84 -1.87 20.36 6.28
CA ALA A 84 -1.22 19.09 6.60
C ALA A 84 -0.54 19.08 7.98
N GLY A 85 -0.35 20.24 8.60
CA GLY A 85 0.20 20.35 9.96
C GLY A 85 -0.70 19.76 11.05
N ALA A 86 -1.98 19.49 10.77
CA ALA A 86 -2.85 18.76 11.67
C ALA A 86 -2.54 17.24 11.63
N PRO A 87 -2.52 16.55 12.79
CA PRO A 87 -2.34 15.10 12.84
C PRO A 87 -3.43 14.38 12.04
N LEU A 88 -3.07 13.36 11.23
CA LEU A 88 -4.02 12.50 10.50
C LEU A 88 -4.88 11.63 11.44
N ALA A 89 -4.34 11.25 12.59
CA ALA A 89 -5.02 10.48 13.62
C ALA A 89 -4.63 11.00 15.01
N GLN A 90 -5.38 10.62 16.03
CA GLN A 90 -5.00 10.84 17.43
C GLN A 90 -4.45 9.53 17.99
N GLY A 91 -3.22 9.54 18.51
CA GLY A 91 -2.50 8.36 18.97
C GLY A 91 -1.87 7.55 17.81
N GLY A 92 -1.21 6.48 18.17
CA GLY A 92 -0.52 5.61 17.22
C GLY A 92 0.93 6.01 16.93
N GLU A 93 1.40 7.14 17.47
CA GLU A 93 2.76 7.63 17.21
C GLU A 93 3.82 6.66 17.75
N GLY A 94 3.54 6.00 18.88
CA GLY A 94 4.43 5.01 19.48
C GLY A 94 4.66 3.82 18.55
N LEU A 95 3.60 3.20 18.05
CA LEU A 95 3.70 2.11 17.10
C LEU A 95 4.25 2.58 15.75
N ARG A 96 3.80 3.76 15.23
CA ARG A 96 4.30 4.31 13.96
C ARG A 96 5.81 4.48 13.94
N ALA A 97 6.40 4.91 15.06
CA ALA A 97 7.85 5.06 15.20
C ALA A 97 8.62 3.72 15.17
N LEU A 98 7.95 2.60 15.40
CA LEU A 98 8.53 1.25 15.34
C LEU A 98 8.40 0.62 13.96
N LEU A 99 7.48 1.12 13.11
CA LEU A 99 7.26 0.53 11.78
C LEU A 99 8.49 0.72 10.89
N ARG A 100 8.88 -0.36 10.24
CA ARG A 100 10.00 -0.42 9.30
C ARG A 100 9.57 -0.63 7.85
N GLY A 101 8.32 -1.00 7.63
CA GLY A 101 7.83 -1.25 6.28
C GLY A 101 6.31 -1.23 6.16
N ASP A 102 5.87 -1.59 4.96
CA ASP A 102 4.47 -1.68 4.54
C ASP A 102 4.33 -2.93 3.64
N CYS A 103 3.39 -3.83 3.97
CA CYS A 103 3.19 -5.06 3.22
C CYS A 103 2.19 -4.93 2.07
N HIS A 104 1.55 -3.75 1.88
CA HIS A 104 0.44 -3.64 0.93
C HIS A 104 0.41 -2.27 0.25
N LEU A 105 0.97 -2.22 -0.96
CA LEU A 105 0.91 -1.04 -1.84
C LEU A 105 0.85 -1.43 -3.32
N HIS A 106 0.29 -0.54 -4.13
CA HIS A 106 0.03 -0.75 -5.55
C HIS A 106 0.77 0.26 -6.42
N SER A 107 1.05 -0.14 -7.66
CA SER A 107 1.62 0.72 -8.69
C SER A 107 0.70 0.87 -9.90
N ASP A 108 1.13 1.65 -10.89
CA ASP A 108 0.45 1.79 -12.19
C ASP A 108 0.46 0.51 -13.05
N TRP A 109 1.11 -0.55 -12.56
CA TRP A 109 1.01 -1.88 -13.17
C TRP A 109 -0.38 -2.49 -12.96
N SER A 110 -1.04 -2.21 -11.85
CA SER A 110 -2.46 -2.53 -11.66
C SER A 110 -3.32 -1.26 -11.67
N ASP A 111 -3.90 -0.85 -10.57
CA ASP A 111 -4.79 0.30 -10.45
C ASP A 111 -4.22 1.46 -9.62
N GLY A 112 -2.96 1.36 -9.20
CA GLY A 112 -2.24 2.47 -8.61
C GLY A 112 -2.06 3.64 -9.59
N GLY A 113 -1.84 4.81 -9.06
CA GLY A 113 -1.73 6.06 -9.82
C GLY A 113 -0.31 6.47 -10.19
N SER A 114 0.72 5.77 -9.70
CA SER A 114 2.13 6.14 -9.86
C SER A 114 3.02 4.93 -10.17
N PRO A 115 4.16 5.16 -10.87
CA PRO A 115 5.12 4.12 -11.17
C PRO A 115 5.71 3.47 -9.91
N ILE A 116 6.17 2.22 -10.04
CA ILE A 116 6.85 1.47 -8.96
C ILE A 116 7.97 2.31 -8.33
N GLU A 117 8.76 2.98 -9.15
CA GLU A 117 9.90 3.77 -8.70
C GLU A 117 9.48 4.92 -7.78
N GLU A 118 8.38 5.59 -8.08
CA GLU A 118 7.86 6.69 -7.28
C GLU A 118 7.28 6.20 -5.96
N MET A 119 6.53 5.08 -5.97
CA MET A 119 6.00 4.45 -4.77
C MET A 119 7.13 4.04 -3.81
N GLY A 120 8.16 3.33 -4.31
CA GLY A 120 9.28 2.88 -3.50
C GLY A 120 10.14 4.03 -2.95
N ARG A 121 10.43 5.06 -3.77
CA ARG A 121 11.15 6.25 -3.30
C ARG A 121 10.39 6.98 -2.21
N THR A 122 9.07 7.05 -2.33
CA THR A 122 8.25 7.71 -1.30
C THR A 122 8.22 6.91 -0.02
N ALA A 123 8.11 5.58 -0.08
CA ALA A 123 8.22 4.73 1.10
C ALA A 123 9.56 4.96 1.83
N ALA A 124 10.68 4.98 1.10
CA ALA A 124 11.99 5.28 1.65
C ALA A 124 12.07 6.70 2.28
N ARG A 125 11.51 7.73 1.61
CA ARG A 125 11.45 9.10 2.15
C ARG A 125 10.62 9.21 3.44
N LEU A 126 9.60 8.36 3.61
CA LEU A 126 8.79 8.27 4.82
C LEU A 126 9.44 7.48 5.96
N GLY A 127 10.69 7.02 5.75
CA GLY A 127 11.50 6.33 6.75
C GLY A 127 11.29 4.83 6.82
N HIS A 128 10.73 4.21 5.80
CA HIS A 128 10.66 2.75 5.71
C HIS A 128 12.02 2.17 5.30
N ASP A 129 12.39 1.04 5.89
CA ASP A 129 13.56 0.25 5.47
C ASP A 129 13.22 -0.63 4.27
N TRP A 130 11.95 -1.01 4.15
CA TRP A 130 11.43 -1.85 3.07
C TRP A 130 9.94 -1.56 2.80
N ALA A 131 9.47 -1.96 1.63
CA ALA A 131 8.05 -2.01 1.29
C ALA A 131 7.78 -3.20 0.36
N VAL A 132 6.58 -3.75 0.36
CA VAL A 132 6.19 -4.86 -0.52
C VAL A 132 5.30 -4.34 -1.63
N LEU A 133 5.69 -4.54 -2.87
CA LEU A 133 4.85 -4.22 -4.03
C LEU A 133 3.84 -5.35 -4.24
N THR A 134 2.55 -5.04 -4.11
CA THR A 134 1.45 -6.02 -4.11
C THR A 134 0.35 -5.70 -5.11
N ASP A 135 0.73 -5.41 -6.35
CA ASP A 135 -0.24 -5.23 -7.43
C ASP A 135 -1.19 -6.44 -7.54
N HIS A 136 -2.42 -6.22 -8.00
CA HIS A 136 -3.49 -7.22 -8.01
C HIS A 136 -3.23 -8.43 -8.89
N SER A 137 -3.81 -9.57 -8.51
CA SER A 137 -3.81 -10.84 -9.27
C SER A 137 -4.77 -10.81 -10.47
N PRO A 138 -4.65 -11.77 -11.43
CA PRO A 138 -5.25 -11.67 -12.77
C PRO A 138 -6.77 -11.46 -12.81
N ARG A 139 -7.53 -12.08 -11.89
CA ARG A 139 -9.00 -12.04 -11.96
C ARG A 139 -9.60 -10.68 -11.63
N LEU A 140 -8.87 -9.82 -10.94
CA LEU A 140 -9.34 -8.45 -10.71
C LEU A 140 -9.11 -7.58 -11.94
N THR A 141 -9.83 -7.88 -13.00
CA THR A 141 -9.68 -7.23 -14.32
C THR A 141 -9.97 -5.74 -14.28
N VAL A 142 -10.88 -5.28 -13.41
CA VAL A 142 -11.18 -3.85 -13.23
C VAL A 142 -9.98 -3.06 -12.69
N ALA A 143 -9.10 -3.73 -11.94
CA ALA A 143 -7.83 -3.19 -11.46
C ALA A 143 -6.65 -3.54 -12.38
N ARG A 144 -6.88 -4.10 -13.57
CA ARG A 144 -5.81 -4.52 -14.49
C ARG A 144 -4.85 -5.54 -13.91
N GLY A 145 -5.34 -6.46 -13.07
CA GLY A 145 -4.55 -7.45 -12.37
C GLY A 145 -3.51 -8.16 -13.25
N LEU A 146 -2.39 -8.53 -12.64
CA LEU A 146 -1.20 -9.01 -13.32
C LEU A 146 -1.35 -10.48 -13.74
N SER A 147 -1.32 -10.73 -15.07
CA SER A 147 -1.12 -12.09 -15.56
C SER A 147 0.21 -12.66 -15.07
N PRO A 148 0.40 -14.01 -15.09
CA PRO A 148 1.67 -14.61 -14.72
C PRO A 148 2.87 -13.99 -15.44
N ASP A 149 2.75 -13.68 -16.74
CA ASP A 149 3.84 -13.08 -17.51
C ASP A 149 4.13 -11.64 -17.07
N ARG A 150 3.09 -10.82 -16.85
CA ARG A 150 3.28 -9.45 -16.32
C ARG A 150 3.91 -9.45 -14.93
N LEU A 151 3.55 -10.42 -14.08
CA LEU A 151 4.20 -10.54 -12.77
C LEU A 151 5.68 -10.90 -12.91
N ARG A 152 6.04 -11.83 -13.83
CA ARG A 152 7.46 -12.15 -14.12
C ARG A 152 8.23 -10.92 -14.61
N GLU A 153 7.64 -10.11 -15.46
CA GLU A 153 8.23 -8.84 -15.91
C GLU A 153 8.42 -7.87 -14.74
N GLN A 154 7.43 -7.74 -13.85
CA GLN A 154 7.52 -6.88 -12.68
C GLN A 154 8.63 -7.30 -11.73
N LEU A 155 8.83 -8.60 -11.49
CA LEU A 155 9.94 -9.12 -10.69
C LEU A 155 11.30 -8.65 -11.22
N ALA A 156 11.47 -8.60 -12.54
CA ALA A 156 12.71 -8.11 -13.17
C ALA A 156 12.91 -6.60 -12.92
N VAL A 157 11.82 -5.81 -12.98
CA VAL A 157 11.86 -4.36 -12.67
C VAL A 157 12.24 -4.14 -11.21
N VAL A 158 11.62 -4.85 -10.27
CA VAL A 158 11.94 -4.75 -8.83
C VAL A 158 13.40 -5.11 -8.56
N ALA A 159 13.91 -6.17 -9.19
CA ALA A 159 15.31 -6.58 -9.07
C ALA A 159 16.28 -5.49 -9.57
N GLU A 160 15.94 -4.78 -10.66
CA GLU A 160 16.74 -3.66 -11.17
C GLU A 160 16.73 -2.46 -10.22
N LEU A 161 15.57 -2.12 -9.68
CA LEU A 161 15.44 -1.01 -8.74
C LEU A 161 16.24 -1.26 -7.46
N ASN A 162 16.19 -2.47 -6.90
CA ASN A 162 16.92 -2.83 -5.68
C ASN A 162 18.44 -2.75 -5.83
N ARG A 163 19.00 -2.93 -7.04
CA ARG A 163 20.43 -2.71 -7.29
C ARG A 163 20.87 -1.27 -7.05
N ARG A 164 19.95 -0.31 -7.14
CA ARG A 164 20.23 1.13 -7.02
C ARG A 164 19.79 1.74 -5.70
N TRP A 165 18.94 1.05 -4.92
CA TRP A 165 18.24 1.66 -3.79
C TRP A 165 18.75 1.27 -2.41
N ALA A 166 19.80 0.43 -2.32
CA ALA A 166 20.37 0.09 -1.02
C ALA A 166 20.63 1.36 -0.17
N PRO A 167 20.28 1.36 1.13
CA PRO A 167 19.85 0.21 1.94
C PRO A 167 18.34 -0.12 1.88
N PHE A 168 17.49 0.73 1.29
CA PHE A 168 16.06 0.44 1.14
C PHE A 168 15.84 -0.78 0.24
N ARG A 169 14.84 -1.62 0.58
CA ARG A 169 14.50 -2.83 -0.17
C ARG A 169 13.03 -2.79 -0.60
N LEU A 170 12.80 -2.83 -1.91
CA LEU A 170 11.48 -3.10 -2.45
C LEU A 170 11.32 -4.62 -2.56
N LEU A 171 10.47 -5.20 -1.72
CA LEU A 171 10.16 -6.63 -1.71
C LEU A 171 9.12 -6.95 -2.78
N THR A 172 9.23 -8.17 -3.32
CA THR A 172 8.29 -8.68 -4.32
C THR A 172 7.05 -9.25 -3.63
N GLY A 173 5.88 -8.95 -4.17
CA GLY A 173 4.63 -9.46 -3.62
C GLY A 173 3.49 -9.47 -4.63
N ILE A 174 2.31 -9.77 -4.14
CA ILE A 174 1.04 -9.72 -4.87
C ILE A 174 -0.11 -9.57 -3.88
N GLU A 175 -1.13 -8.78 -4.22
CA GLU A 175 -2.44 -8.92 -3.60
C GLU A 175 -3.25 -9.93 -4.41
N CYS A 176 -3.30 -11.16 -3.89
CA CYS A 176 -3.87 -12.32 -4.56
C CYS A 176 -5.34 -12.52 -4.17
N ASP A 177 -6.23 -12.59 -5.15
CA ASP A 177 -7.64 -12.88 -4.91
C ASP A 177 -7.82 -14.27 -4.28
N ILE A 178 -8.61 -14.33 -3.21
CA ILE A 178 -9.15 -15.59 -2.68
C ILE A 178 -10.33 -15.99 -3.55
N LEU A 179 -10.25 -17.12 -4.25
CA LEU A 179 -11.31 -17.64 -5.10
C LEU A 179 -12.46 -18.23 -4.27
N ASP A 180 -13.58 -18.54 -4.89
CA ASP A 180 -14.81 -19.00 -4.20
C ASP A 180 -14.60 -20.27 -3.36
N ASP A 181 -13.69 -21.13 -3.77
CA ASP A 181 -13.33 -22.39 -3.09
C ASP A 181 -12.19 -22.21 -2.05
N GLY A 182 -11.62 -20.98 -1.97
CA GLY A 182 -10.50 -20.64 -1.09
C GLY A 182 -9.13 -20.84 -1.71
N SER A 183 -9.04 -21.28 -2.99
CA SER A 183 -7.77 -21.27 -3.73
C SER A 183 -7.32 -19.83 -4.06
N LEU A 184 -6.04 -19.68 -4.40
CA LEU A 184 -5.41 -18.40 -4.72
C LEU A 184 -5.36 -18.18 -6.23
N ASP A 185 -5.58 -16.94 -6.67
CA ASP A 185 -5.67 -16.53 -8.08
C ASP A 185 -4.30 -16.29 -8.71
N GLN A 186 -3.37 -17.21 -8.56
CA GLN A 186 -2.06 -17.18 -9.24
C GLN A 186 -1.45 -18.59 -9.28
N GLU A 187 -0.49 -18.80 -10.18
CA GLU A 187 0.28 -20.05 -10.28
C GLU A 187 1.07 -20.28 -8.97
N PRO A 188 0.94 -21.46 -8.31
CA PRO A 188 1.65 -21.72 -7.06
C PRO A 188 3.17 -21.53 -7.18
N GLU A 189 3.77 -21.99 -8.28
CA GLU A 189 5.20 -21.88 -8.56
C GLU A 189 5.67 -20.42 -8.69
N LEU A 190 4.74 -19.52 -9.02
CA LEU A 190 5.02 -18.09 -9.08
C LEU A 190 4.86 -17.43 -7.72
N LEU A 191 3.84 -17.83 -6.94
CA LEU A 191 3.67 -17.40 -5.56
C LEU A 191 4.88 -17.77 -4.68
N GLU A 192 5.43 -18.99 -4.85
CA GLU A 192 6.64 -19.43 -4.14
C GLU A 192 7.89 -18.55 -4.38
N ARG A 193 7.89 -17.76 -5.44
CA ARG A 193 8.99 -16.86 -5.79
C ARG A 193 8.86 -15.46 -5.20
N LEU A 194 7.71 -15.16 -4.62
CA LEU A 194 7.44 -13.86 -4.02
C LEU A 194 7.96 -13.81 -2.58
N ASP A 195 8.30 -12.61 -2.16
CA ASP A 195 8.73 -12.36 -0.79
C ASP A 195 7.55 -12.35 0.19
N VAL A 196 6.39 -11.79 -0.23
CA VAL A 196 5.16 -11.71 0.58
C VAL A 196 3.93 -11.85 -0.31
N VAL A 197 2.95 -12.64 0.12
CA VAL A 197 1.64 -12.79 -0.53
C VAL A 197 0.54 -12.31 0.39
N VAL A 198 -0.10 -11.21 0.02
CA VAL A 198 -1.33 -10.70 0.66
C VAL A 198 -2.51 -11.37 -0.02
N VAL A 199 -3.43 -11.96 0.73
CA VAL A 199 -4.61 -12.65 0.18
C VAL A 199 -5.89 -11.93 0.58
N SER A 200 -6.73 -11.58 -0.41
CA SER A 200 -7.91 -10.73 -0.20
C SER A 200 -9.15 -11.26 -0.91
N VAL A 201 -10.34 -10.92 -0.37
CA VAL A 201 -11.62 -11.21 -1.01
C VAL A 201 -12.11 -9.96 -1.74
N HIS A 202 -12.13 -9.99 -3.08
CA HIS A 202 -12.66 -8.89 -3.91
C HIS A 202 -13.98 -9.21 -4.62
N SER A 203 -14.38 -10.48 -4.64
CA SER A 203 -15.59 -10.93 -5.31
C SER A 203 -16.57 -11.58 -4.34
N LYS A 204 -17.88 -11.52 -4.66
CA LYS A 204 -18.95 -12.14 -3.84
C LYS A 204 -18.92 -11.75 -2.37
N LEU A 205 -18.59 -10.48 -2.07
CA LEU A 205 -18.47 -9.94 -0.71
C LEU A 205 -19.73 -10.10 0.15
N ARG A 206 -20.89 -10.38 -0.47
CA ARG A 206 -22.17 -10.68 0.21
C ARG A 206 -22.47 -12.18 0.26
N MET A 207 -21.44 -13.03 0.13
CA MET A 207 -21.56 -14.48 0.34
C MET A 207 -22.04 -14.73 1.77
N ASP A 208 -22.91 -15.76 1.95
CA ASP A 208 -23.36 -16.15 3.30
C ASP A 208 -22.17 -16.48 4.22
N ALA A 209 -22.32 -16.23 5.53
CA ALA A 209 -21.25 -16.36 6.51
C ALA A 209 -20.56 -17.73 6.48
N ARG A 210 -21.32 -18.83 6.41
CA ARG A 210 -20.73 -20.19 6.43
C ARG A 210 -19.85 -20.53 5.21
N PRO A 211 -20.26 -20.28 3.95
CA PRO A 211 -19.35 -20.45 2.81
C PRO A 211 -18.20 -19.43 2.81
N MET A 212 -18.40 -18.17 3.22
CA MET A 212 -17.33 -17.19 3.33
C MET A 212 -16.26 -17.64 4.34
N THR A 213 -16.68 -18.14 5.51
CA THR A 213 -15.77 -18.69 6.51
C THR A 213 -14.91 -19.83 5.94
N ARG A 214 -15.53 -20.79 5.22
CA ARG A 214 -14.77 -21.90 4.61
C ARG A 214 -13.77 -21.40 3.56
N ARG A 215 -14.18 -20.43 2.74
CA ARG A 215 -13.35 -19.79 1.71
C ARG A 215 -12.12 -19.13 2.35
N MET A 216 -12.31 -18.31 3.38
CA MET A 216 -11.23 -17.61 4.07
C MET A 216 -10.30 -18.56 4.83
N VAL A 217 -10.87 -19.52 5.59
CA VAL A 217 -10.09 -20.54 6.32
C VAL A 217 -9.23 -21.37 5.37
N ALA A 218 -9.76 -21.76 4.21
CA ALA A 218 -8.97 -22.50 3.21
C ALA A 218 -7.79 -21.66 2.69
N ALA A 219 -8.02 -20.36 2.40
CA ALA A 219 -6.99 -19.47 1.91
C ALA A 219 -5.87 -19.21 2.94
N VAL A 220 -6.23 -18.86 4.20
CA VAL A 220 -5.22 -18.56 5.22
C VAL A 220 -4.43 -19.78 5.69
N ARG A 221 -4.96 -20.99 5.47
CA ARG A 221 -4.22 -22.25 5.69
C ARG A 221 -3.30 -22.64 4.54
N ASN A 222 -3.36 -21.93 3.42
CA ASN A 222 -2.40 -22.12 2.34
C ASN A 222 -1.02 -21.62 2.81
N PRO A 223 0.05 -22.44 2.74
CA PRO A 223 1.37 -22.03 3.20
C PRO A 223 1.96 -20.85 2.42
N LEU A 224 1.42 -20.54 1.23
CA LEU A 224 1.82 -19.41 0.41
C LEU A 224 1.06 -18.10 0.75
N ALA A 225 0.11 -18.14 1.70
CA ALA A 225 -0.65 -16.95 2.10
C ALA A 225 -0.05 -16.33 3.36
N ASP A 226 0.63 -15.20 3.25
CA ASP A 226 1.34 -14.57 4.38
C ASP A 226 0.46 -13.60 5.17
N VAL A 227 -0.33 -12.77 4.50
CA VAL A 227 -1.17 -11.75 5.12
C VAL A 227 -2.60 -11.85 4.62
N LEU A 228 -3.59 -11.87 5.52
CA LEU A 228 -5.01 -11.73 5.19
C LEU A 228 -5.35 -10.24 5.09
N GLY A 229 -5.47 -9.72 3.87
CA GLY A 229 -5.76 -8.33 3.57
C GLY A 229 -7.19 -7.94 3.89
N HIS A 230 -7.44 -6.70 4.31
CA HIS A 230 -8.74 -6.04 4.60
C HIS A 230 -9.94 -7.01 4.70
N CYS A 231 -9.90 -7.91 5.66
CA CYS A 231 -10.67 -9.16 5.75
C CYS A 231 -12.20 -9.02 5.69
N THR A 232 -12.78 -7.85 5.99
CA THR A 232 -14.23 -7.63 5.85
C THR A 232 -14.61 -7.00 4.52
N GLY A 233 -13.65 -6.44 3.78
CA GLY A 233 -13.89 -5.75 2.51
C GLY A 233 -14.80 -4.53 2.61
N ARG A 234 -15.05 -4.00 3.81
CA ARG A 234 -15.94 -2.87 4.04
C ARG A 234 -15.44 -1.57 3.42
N LEU A 235 -16.36 -0.65 3.14
CA LEU A 235 -16.09 0.76 2.87
C LEU A 235 -16.99 1.62 3.77
N ILE A 236 -16.39 2.56 4.51
CA ILE A 236 -17.09 3.38 5.51
C ILE A 236 -17.38 4.79 5.04
N THR A 237 -16.92 5.16 3.83
CA THR A 237 -17.12 6.48 3.22
C THR A 237 -17.89 6.38 1.90
N GLY A 238 -18.36 7.52 1.39
CA GLY A 238 -19.11 7.60 0.15
C GLY A 238 -20.45 6.83 0.24
N ARG A 239 -20.73 5.97 -0.76
CA ARG A 239 -21.92 5.09 -0.72
C ARG A 239 -21.79 3.97 0.31
N GLY A 240 -20.59 3.74 0.80
CA GLY A 240 -20.27 2.66 1.71
C GLY A 240 -20.39 1.26 1.07
N ARG A 241 -19.82 0.27 1.75
CA ARG A 241 -20.04 -1.14 1.49
C ARG A 241 -20.04 -1.85 2.82
N PRO A 242 -21.08 -2.66 3.13
CA PRO A 242 -21.14 -3.41 4.38
C PRO A 242 -20.00 -4.42 4.46
N GLU A 243 -19.70 -4.84 5.67
CA GLU A 243 -18.75 -5.91 5.96
C GLU A 243 -19.23 -7.24 5.36
N SER A 244 -18.29 -8.05 4.87
CA SER A 244 -18.55 -9.46 4.60
C SER A 244 -18.82 -10.19 5.92
N GLU A 245 -19.76 -11.13 5.92
CA GLU A 245 -20.12 -11.92 7.07
C GLU A 245 -19.32 -13.22 7.09
N PHE A 246 -18.63 -13.48 8.21
CA PHE A 246 -17.89 -14.73 8.43
C PHE A 246 -17.75 -15.00 9.94
N ASP A 247 -17.45 -16.24 10.31
CA ASP A 247 -17.10 -16.62 11.66
C ASP A 247 -15.65 -16.17 11.95
N ALA A 248 -15.55 -15.07 12.72
CA ALA A 248 -14.27 -14.45 13.01
C ALA A 248 -13.37 -15.34 13.88
N ASP A 249 -13.93 -16.12 14.81
CA ASP A 249 -13.14 -17.01 15.66
C ASP A 249 -12.54 -18.16 14.83
N ALA A 250 -13.30 -18.69 13.89
CA ALA A 250 -12.81 -19.74 12.99
C ALA A 250 -11.72 -19.20 12.05
N VAL A 251 -11.88 -17.97 11.50
CA VAL A 251 -10.89 -17.38 10.58
C VAL A 251 -9.64 -16.96 11.32
N PHE A 252 -9.76 -16.21 12.43
CA PHE A 252 -8.59 -15.75 13.18
C PHE A 252 -7.88 -16.89 13.92
N GLY A 253 -8.62 -17.92 14.38
CA GLY A 253 -8.03 -19.16 14.87
C GLY A 253 -7.20 -19.87 13.82
N ALA A 254 -7.70 -19.96 12.57
CA ALA A 254 -6.94 -20.51 11.46
C ALA A 254 -5.69 -19.67 11.11
N CYS A 255 -5.79 -18.33 11.17
CA CYS A 255 -4.63 -17.45 11.00
C CYS A 255 -3.56 -17.71 12.09
N ALA A 256 -3.97 -17.82 13.35
CA ALA A 256 -3.06 -18.10 14.46
C ALA A 256 -2.37 -19.48 14.30
N GLU A 257 -3.13 -20.51 13.90
CA GLU A 257 -2.63 -21.87 13.67
C GLU A 257 -1.64 -21.93 12.49
N SER A 258 -1.93 -21.23 11.39
CA SER A 258 -1.08 -21.22 10.19
C SER A 258 0.05 -20.20 10.25
N GLY A 259 0.04 -19.29 11.23
CA GLY A 259 0.97 -18.16 11.32
C GLY A 259 0.70 -17.05 10.28
N THR A 260 -0.47 -17.03 9.63
CA THR A 260 -0.85 -15.97 8.69
C THR A 260 -1.16 -14.69 9.45
N ALA A 261 -0.56 -13.57 9.08
CA ALA A 261 -0.84 -12.29 9.71
C ALA A 261 -2.22 -11.74 9.27
N VAL A 262 -2.84 -10.93 10.12
CA VAL A 262 -4.08 -10.20 9.79
C VAL A 262 -3.73 -8.73 9.56
N GLU A 263 -4.11 -8.21 8.42
CA GLU A 263 -3.89 -6.81 8.07
C GLU A 263 -4.73 -5.87 8.95
N ILE A 264 -4.09 -4.80 9.42
CA ILE A 264 -4.73 -3.60 9.93
C ILE A 264 -4.63 -2.54 8.83
N ASN A 265 -5.60 -2.54 7.94
CA ASN A 265 -5.63 -1.65 6.79
C ASN A 265 -5.88 -0.21 7.24
N SER A 266 -4.95 0.66 6.90
CA SER A 266 -4.92 2.06 7.35
C SER A 266 -5.70 3.01 6.44
N ARG A 267 -6.19 2.52 5.29
CA ARG A 267 -6.91 3.32 4.30
C ARG A 267 -8.16 3.95 4.93
N PRO A 268 -8.31 5.28 4.90
CA PRO A 268 -9.40 5.97 5.62
C PRO A 268 -10.79 5.51 5.19
N GLU A 269 -10.96 5.06 3.94
CA GLU A 269 -12.24 4.56 3.44
C GLU A 269 -12.59 3.15 3.95
N ARG A 270 -11.60 2.41 4.45
CA ARG A 270 -11.77 1.03 4.94
C ARG A 270 -11.67 0.95 6.47
N LEU A 271 -10.48 1.30 7.01
CA LEU A 271 -10.13 1.08 8.42
C LEU A 271 -10.51 -0.34 8.87
N ASP A 272 -10.09 -1.34 8.09
CA ASP A 272 -10.44 -2.75 8.21
C ASP A 272 -9.34 -3.53 8.98
N PRO A 273 -9.68 -4.46 9.86
CA PRO A 273 -11.01 -4.83 10.34
C PRO A 273 -11.62 -3.80 11.30
N PRO A 274 -12.94 -3.80 11.52
CA PRO A 274 -13.55 -2.96 12.55
C PRO A 274 -12.99 -3.30 13.93
N ARG A 275 -12.94 -2.33 14.84
CA ARG A 275 -12.33 -2.48 16.17
C ARG A 275 -12.80 -3.73 16.94
N ARG A 276 -14.09 -4.07 16.82
CA ARG A 276 -14.64 -5.27 17.47
C ARG A 276 -14.00 -6.58 16.97
N LEU A 277 -13.70 -6.65 15.67
CA LEU A 277 -13.02 -7.81 15.06
C LEU A 277 -11.52 -7.76 15.33
N LEU A 278 -10.91 -6.56 15.33
CA LEU A 278 -9.51 -6.41 15.66
C LEU A 278 -9.20 -6.91 17.08
N ARG A 279 -10.05 -6.58 18.06
CA ARG A 279 -9.89 -7.13 19.43
C ARG A 279 -10.02 -8.64 19.46
N ARG A 280 -10.97 -9.23 18.70
CA ARG A 280 -11.07 -10.70 18.58
C ARG A 280 -9.82 -11.34 17.97
N ALA A 281 -9.23 -10.67 16.98
CA ALA A 281 -7.95 -11.12 16.40
C ALA A 281 -6.79 -11.04 17.42
N VAL A 282 -6.77 -9.98 18.26
CA VAL A 282 -5.81 -9.88 19.39
C VAL A 282 -5.98 -11.04 20.36
N ASP A 283 -7.23 -11.35 20.74
CA ASP A 283 -7.55 -12.45 21.65
C ASP A 283 -7.19 -13.83 21.06
N ALA A 284 -7.33 -14.00 19.75
CA ALA A 284 -6.95 -15.21 19.03
C ALA A 284 -5.42 -15.40 18.91
N GLY A 285 -4.61 -14.40 19.25
CA GLY A 285 -3.14 -14.50 19.25
C GLY A 285 -2.48 -14.40 17.90
N VAL A 286 -3.14 -13.84 16.87
CA VAL A 286 -2.57 -13.69 15.52
C VAL A 286 -1.41 -12.70 15.46
N LEU A 287 -0.59 -12.81 14.41
CA LEU A 287 0.31 -11.75 13.97
C LEU A 287 -0.47 -10.69 13.18
N PHE A 288 0.06 -9.48 13.12
CA PHE A 288 -0.55 -8.36 12.42
C PHE A 288 0.42 -7.71 11.44
N SER A 289 -0.09 -7.15 10.35
CA SER A 289 0.57 -6.11 9.57
C SER A 289 -0.20 -4.79 9.67
N VAL A 290 0.48 -3.67 9.64
CA VAL A 290 -0.15 -2.35 9.57
C VAL A 290 0.20 -1.75 8.22
N ASP A 291 -0.77 -1.76 7.30
CA ASP A 291 -0.52 -1.48 5.90
C ASP A 291 -1.40 -0.34 5.39
N THR A 292 -0.93 0.32 4.33
CA THR A 292 -1.63 1.47 3.76
C THR A 292 -2.64 1.10 2.69
N ASP A 293 -2.44 0.01 1.97
CA ASP A 293 -3.20 -0.28 0.74
C ASP A 293 -3.10 0.93 -0.22
N ALA A 294 -1.89 1.52 -0.29
CA ALA A 294 -1.64 2.76 -1.00
C ALA A 294 -1.67 2.56 -2.51
N HIS A 295 -2.41 3.43 -3.20
CA HIS A 295 -2.50 3.49 -4.66
C HIS A 295 -1.86 4.77 -5.22
N ALA A 296 -1.25 5.59 -4.36
CA ALA A 296 -0.53 6.80 -4.71
C ALA A 296 0.48 7.15 -3.62
N PRO A 297 1.57 7.87 -3.93
CA PRO A 297 2.64 8.19 -2.99
C PRO A 297 2.18 8.81 -1.68
N GLY A 298 1.27 9.81 -1.74
CA GLY A 298 0.76 10.48 -0.54
C GLY A 298 -0.08 9.60 0.39
N GLN A 299 -0.61 8.49 -0.12
CA GLN A 299 -1.39 7.52 0.65
C GLN A 299 -0.52 6.66 1.58
N LEU A 300 0.78 6.54 1.30
CA LEU A 300 1.73 5.86 2.18
C LEU A 300 1.83 6.50 3.58
N ASP A 301 1.44 7.78 3.72
CA ASP A 301 1.42 8.45 5.03
C ASP A 301 0.23 8.03 5.92
N TRP A 302 -0.71 7.24 5.40
CA TRP A 302 -1.90 6.80 6.14
C TRP A 302 -1.66 5.74 7.20
N GLN A 303 -0.47 5.13 7.27
CA GLN A 303 -0.16 4.10 8.28
C GLN A 303 -0.50 4.50 9.71
N ILE A 304 -0.43 5.79 10.03
CA ILE A 304 -0.78 6.30 11.36
C ILE A 304 -2.23 5.97 11.75
N HIS A 305 -3.17 5.88 10.81
CA HIS A 305 -4.55 5.47 11.09
C HIS A 305 -4.62 4.03 11.60
N GLY A 306 -3.87 3.11 10.99
CA GLY A 306 -3.75 1.73 11.43
C GLY A 306 -3.06 1.62 12.78
N CYS A 307 -1.99 2.38 12.99
CA CYS A 307 -1.25 2.43 14.25
C CYS A 307 -2.14 2.89 15.41
N ALA A 308 -2.89 3.99 15.24
CA ALA A 308 -3.82 4.48 16.25
C ALA A 308 -4.89 3.42 16.63
N ARG A 309 -5.39 2.70 15.63
CA ARG A 309 -6.36 1.61 15.84
C ARG A 309 -5.74 0.41 16.54
N ALA A 310 -4.51 0.06 16.19
CA ALA A 310 -3.76 -1.02 16.81
C ALA A 310 -3.56 -0.73 18.31
N GLU A 311 -3.07 0.45 18.66
CA GLU A 311 -2.89 0.87 20.05
C GLU A 311 -4.22 0.90 20.83
N GLU A 312 -5.29 1.48 20.24
CA GLU A 312 -6.63 1.52 20.85
C GLU A 312 -7.21 0.13 21.12
N CYS A 313 -6.87 -0.84 20.29
CA CYS A 313 -7.36 -2.23 20.41
C CYS A 313 -6.42 -3.14 21.21
N GLY A 314 -5.29 -2.63 21.69
CA GLY A 314 -4.34 -3.37 22.50
C GLY A 314 -3.51 -4.39 21.69
N VAL A 315 -3.21 -4.09 20.42
CA VAL A 315 -2.32 -4.92 19.58
C VAL A 315 -0.90 -4.83 20.14
N PRO A 316 -0.27 -5.96 20.54
CA PRO A 316 1.10 -5.95 21.03
C PRO A 316 2.07 -5.64 19.86
N ALA A 317 2.99 -4.69 20.06
CA ALA A 317 3.95 -4.28 19.02
C ALA A 317 4.83 -5.44 18.54
N GLU A 318 5.19 -6.37 19.41
CA GLU A 318 5.97 -7.57 19.08
C GLU A 318 5.24 -8.55 18.15
N ARG A 319 3.92 -8.43 18.01
CA ARG A 319 3.11 -9.19 17.05
C ARG A 319 2.87 -8.45 15.72
N VAL A 320 3.43 -7.27 15.55
CA VAL A 320 3.29 -6.47 14.31
C VAL A 320 4.47 -6.71 13.39
N ILE A 321 4.28 -7.50 12.32
CA ILE A 321 5.36 -7.88 11.40
C ILE A 321 5.96 -6.69 10.64
N THR A 322 5.23 -5.60 10.48
CA THR A 322 5.73 -4.38 9.85
C THR A 322 6.71 -3.59 10.72
N THR A 323 6.94 -4.01 11.98
CA THR A 323 8.03 -3.52 12.84
C THR A 323 9.34 -4.29 12.64
N TRP A 324 9.33 -5.41 11.93
CA TRP A 324 10.48 -6.28 11.73
C TRP A 324 11.42 -5.74 10.65
N THR A 325 12.68 -6.15 10.71
CA THR A 325 13.61 -5.96 9.60
C THR A 325 13.16 -6.75 8.38
N ALA A 326 13.60 -6.36 7.19
CA ALA A 326 13.31 -7.13 5.99
C ALA A 326 13.79 -8.60 6.09
N ASP A 327 14.94 -8.83 6.76
CA ASP A 327 15.49 -10.19 6.90
C ASP A 327 14.66 -11.05 7.86
N GLU A 328 14.14 -10.48 8.95
CA GLU A 328 13.20 -11.16 9.86
C GLU A 328 11.91 -11.51 9.16
N LEU A 329 11.34 -10.57 8.39
CA LEU A 329 10.13 -10.80 7.59
C LEU A 329 10.34 -11.95 6.59
N LEU A 330 11.43 -11.91 5.82
CA LEU A 330 11.76 -12.92 4.82
C LEU A 330 12.14 -14.29 5.44
N SER A 331 12.64 -14.32 6.66
CA SER A 331 12.82 -15.58 7.37
C SER A 331 11.46 -16.20 7.73
N TRP A 332 10.57 -15.38 8.26
CA TRP A 332 9.23 -15.81 8.65
C TRP A 332 8.42 -16.35 7.46
N THR A 333 8.40 -15.67 6.29
CA THR A 333 7.66 -16.15 5.11
C THR A 333 8.22 -17.50 4.61
N ARG A 334 9.55 -17.66 4.57
CA ARG A 334 10.22 -18.91 4.18
C ARG A 334 9.94 -20.07 5.14
N ASP A 335 9.93 -19.82 6.45
CA ASP A 335 9.69 -20.87 7.46
C ASP A 335 8.26 -21.42 7.35
N ARG A 336 7.29 -20.59 6.93
CA ARG A 336 5.91 -20.99 6.69
C ARG A 336 5.73 -21.88 5.47
N THR A 337 6.49 -21.64 4.40
CA THR A 337 6.43 -22.44 3.17
C THR A 337 7.17 -23.77 3.28
N THR A 338 8.07 -23.90 4.28
CA THR A 338 8.80 -25.16 4.51
C THR A 338 7.90 -26.14 5.27
N PRO A 339 7.55 -27.32 4.69
CA PRO A 339 6.78 -28.32 5.42
C PRO A 339 7.47 -28.65 6.74
N ALA A 340 6.74 -28.56 7.86
CA ALA A 340 7.26 -28.98 9.15
C ALA A 340 7.88 -30.39 8.96
N ARG A 341 9.19 -30.52 9.13
CA ARG A 341 9.82 -31.85 9.16
C ARG A 341 9.13 -32.59 10.26
N VAL A 342 8.33 -33.60 9.87
CA VAL A 342 7.75 -34.55 10.80
C VAL A 342 8.94 -35.12 11.57
N SER A 343 9.16 -34.62 12.79
CA SER A 343 10.07 -35.23 13.75
C SER A 343 9.43 -36.51 14.19
N GLY A 344 9.62 -37.56 13.36
CA GLY A 344 9.38 -38.95 13.74
C GLY A 344 10.43 -39.28 14.78
N ALA A 345 9.98 -39.56 15.97
CA ALA A 345 10.66 -40.39 16.94
C ALA A 345 9.69 -41.44 17.43
#